data_d733574f8513b23208852042cf74e729
#
_entry.id   d733574f8513b23208852042cf74e729
#
_cell.length_a   1.000
_cell.length_b   1.000
_cell.length_c   1.000
_cell.angle_alpha   90.00
_cell.angle_beta   90.00
_cell.angle_gamma   90.00
#
_symmetry.space_group_name_H-M   'P 1'
#
loop_
_entity.id
_entity.type
_entity.pdbx_description
1 polymer ?
#
loop_
_entity_poly.entity_id
_entity_poly.type
_entity_poly.pdbx_seq_one_letter_code
_entity_poly.pdbx_strand_id
1 'polypeptide(L)'
;AIKSLIFNVSKSEVMWAQYQEDIAKNLANSVVDVFIIDLPYIGDHHEMRFVMSLHQRYPDICMIILVAHQYIDKIQEQIEGLGILIVAKPLQRDIFKQFLTFVSNYQCHMKNYQMQQKKLLKQISEMKQFYLAKCLLMENEYMSESMAHHYIEKEAMNQRVPKITIVKNIINKYERD
;
A
#
# COMPACT_ATOMS: atom_id res chain seq x y z
N ALA A 1 -0.03 6.83 30.13
CA ALA A 1 1.42 6.78 29.83
C ALA A 1 1.71 6.65 28.33
N ILE A 2 1.23 5.60 27.62
CA ILE A 2 1.50 5.38 26.19
C ILE A 2 0.94 6.53 25.33
N LYS A 3 -0.30 7.00 25.62
CA LYS A 3 -0.94 8.14 24.94
C LYS A 3 -0.05 9.37 24.86
N SER A 4 0.49 9.79 26.00
CA SER A 4 1.34 10.99 26.08
C SER A 4 2.69 10.78 25.37
N LEU A 5 3.21 9.56 25.33
CA LEU A 5 4.44 9.25 24.61
C LEU A 5 4.23 9.38 23.10
N ILE A 6 3.18 8.80 22.55
CA ILE A 6 2.89 8.83 21.11
C ILE A 6 2.59 10.26 20.66
N PHE A 7 1.74 10.99 21.39
CA PHE A 7 1.37 12.38 21.07
C PHE A 7 2.57 13.33 21.06
N ASN A 8 3.53 13.15 21.99
CA ASN A 8 4.71 14.01 22.09
C ASN A 8 5.79 13.66 21.04
N VAL A 9 5.72 12.52 20.40
CA VAL A 9 6.77 12.01 19.52
C VAL A 9 6.49 12.26 18.04
N SER A 10 5.28 12.06 17.65
CA SER A 10 4.83 12.31 16.29
C SER A 10 3.78 13.41 16.34
N LYS A 11 3.89 14.45 15.55
CA LYS A 11 2.78 15.41 15.34
C LYS A 11 1.57 14.72 14.69
N SER A 12 1.40 13.43 14.93
CA SER A 12 0.42 12.54 14.30
C SER A 12 -0.86 12.53 15.11
N GLU A 13 -1.98 12.45 14.44
CA GLU A 13 -3.27 12.22 15.06
C GLU A 13 -3.30 10.80 15.64
N VAL A 14 -3.72 10.67 16.91
CA VAL A 14 -3.76 9.38 17.62
C VAL A 14 -5.20 9.05 17.94
N MET A 15 -5.72 8.01 17.29
CA MET A 15 -7.04 7.47 17.56
C MET A 15 -6.95 6.27 18.51
N TRP A 16 -7.98 6.08 19.31
CA TRP A 16 -8.07 5.01 20.29
C TRP A 16 -9.20 4.06 19.92
N ALA A 17 -8.90 2.77 20.04
CA ALA A 17 -9.88 1.72 19.95
C ALA A 17 -9.75 0.82 21.18
N GLN A 18 -10.83 0.59 21.90
CA GLN A 18 -10.89 -0.34 22.99
C GLN A 18 -11.48 -1.67 22.53
N TYR A 19 -12.36 -1.61 21.52
CA TYR A 19 -13.04 -2.75 20.94
C TYR A 19 -12.82 -2.81 19.42
N GLN A 20 -13.08 -3.96 18.82
CA GLN A 20 -12.94 -4.17 17.37
C GLN A 20 -13.83 -3.22 16.54
N GLU A 21 -15.01 -2.90 17.06
CA GLU A 21 -15.94 -1.97 16.42
C GLU A 21 -15.39 -0.55 16.30
N ASP A 22 -14.60 -0.12 17.28
CA ASP A 22 -13.95 1.19 17.27
C ASP A 22 -12.90 1.28 16.17
N ILE A 23 -12.19 0.18 15.91
CA ILE A 23 -11.20 0.11 14.83
C ILE A 23 -11.89 0.32 13.48
N ALA A 24 -13.01 -0.37 13.23
CA ALA A 24 -13.76 -0.23 11.99
C ALA A 24 -14.29 1.20 11.80
N LYS A 25 -14.79 1.84 12.86
CA LYS A 25 -15.26 3.24 12.83
C LYS A 25 -14.12 4.21 12.54
N ASN A 26 -12.98 4.03 13.19
CA ASN A 26 -11.81 4.89 12.99
C ASN A 26 -11.27 4.78 11.56
N LEU A 27 -11.20 3.56 11.01
CA LEU A 27 -10.75 3.32 9.63
C LEU A 27 -11.72 3.83 8.57
N ALA A 28 -13.01 3.87 8.86
CA ALA A 28 -14.00 4.45 7.94
C ALA A 28 -13.85 5.97 7.79
N ASN A 29 -13.31 6.65 8.80
CA ASN A 29 -13.27 8.11 8.87
C ASN A 29 -11.87 8.70 8.69
N SER A 30 -10.82 7.88 8.75
CA SER A 30 -9.44 8.36 8.74
C SER A 30 -8.48 7.36 8.11
N VAL A 31 -7.42 7.89 7.50
CA VAL A 31 -6.31 7.06 7.00
C VAL A 31 -5.39 6.71 8.17
N VAL A 32 -5.22 5.42 8.43
CA VAL A 32 -4.35 4.91 9.49
C VAL A 32 -3.08 4.34 8.88
N ASP A 33 -1.94 4.81 9.34
CA ASP A 33 -0.62 4.35 8.88
C ASP A 33 -0.02 3.26 9.77
N VAL A 34 -0.35 3.29 11.06
CA VAL A 34 0.25 2.39 12.06
C VAL A 34 -0.80 1.95 13.07
N PHE A 35 -0.88 0.65 13.32
CA PHE A 35 -1.56 0.09 14.48
C PHE A 35 -0.56 -0.15 15.61
N ILE A 36 -0.88 0.32 16.80
CA ILE A 36 -0.14 -0.02 18.01
C ILE A 36 -1.07 -0.82 18.91
N ILE A 37 -0.76 -2.09 19.10
CA ILE A 37 -1.57 -3.02 19.86
C ILE A 37 -0.89 -3.30 21.20
N ASP A 38 -1.50 -2.87 22.30
CA ASP A 38 -1.02 -3.10 23.65
C ASP A 38 -1.58 -4.42 24.18
N LEU A 39 -0.74 -5.46 24.22
CA LEU A 39 -1.10 -6.77 24.76
C LEU A 39 -0.69 -6.85 26.24
N PRO A 40 -1.64 -6.85 27.18
CA PRO A 40 -1.33 -6.89 28.60
C PRO A 40 -0.81 -8.27 29.06
N TYR A 41 -1.32 -9.33 28.48
CA TYR A 41 -1.01 -10.73 28.81
C TYR A 41 -1.18 -11.61 27.58
N ILE A 42 -0.34 -12.62 27.42
CA ILE A 42 -0.46 -13.62 26.36
C ILE A 42 -0.65 -14.99 27.03
N GLY A 43 -1.84 -15.20 27.52
CA GLY A 43 -2.25 -16.49 28.08
C GLY A 43 -2.97 -17.37 27.08
N ASP A 44 -3.85 -16.76 26.30
CA ASP A 44 -4.71 -17.46 25.36
C ASP A 44 -4.37 -17.10 23.91
N HIS A 45 -4.63 -18.02 22.98
CA HIS A 45 -4.45 -17.80 21.55
C HIS A 45 -5.41 -16.75 20.96
N HIS A 46 -6.27 -16.15 21.76
CA HIS A 46 -7.31 -15.23 21.29
C HIS A 46 -6.71 -13.89 20.83
N GLU A 47 -5.78 -13.31 21.60
CA GLU A 47 -5.14 -12.03 21.26
C GLU A 47 -4.33 -12.14 19.99
N MET A 48 -3.57 -13.23 19.82
CA MET A 48 -2.79 -13.43 18.61
C MET A 48 -3.67 -13.70 17.39
N ARG A 49 -4.77 -14.44 17.52
CA ARG A 49 -5.75 -14.58 16.43
C ARG A 49 -6.33 -13.23 16.00
N PHE A 50 -6.59 -12.36 16.97
CA PHE A 50 -7.06 -10.99 16.67
C PHE A 50 -6.00 -10.21 15.90
N VAL A 51 -4.73 -10.20 16.34
CA VAL A 51 -3.63 -9.55 15.63
C VAL A 51 -3.52 -10.07 14.19
N MET A 52 -3.54 -11.40 14.01
CA MET A 52 -3.48 -12.03 12.69
C MET A 52 -4.66 -11.65 11.81
N SER A 53 -5.87 -11.60 12.36
CA SER A 53 -7.06 -11.18 11.61
C SER A 53 -6.98 -9.73 11.14
N LEU A 54 -6.44 -8.84 11.98
CA LEU A 54 -6.19 -7.44 11.60
C LEU A 54 -5.11 -7.34 10.51
N HIS A 55 -4.03 -8.09 10.65
CA HIS A 55 -2.96 -8.09 9.65
C HIS A 55 -3.44 -8.57 8.28
N GLN A 56 -4.21 -9.66 8.25
CA GLN A 56 -4.81 -10.16 6.99
C GLN A 56 -5.79 -9.17 6.35
N ARG A 57 -6.57 -8.47 7.19
CA ARG A 57 -7.56 -7.52 6.71
C ARG A 57 -6.96 -6.19 6.25
N TYR A 58 -5.83 -5.79 6.85
CA TYR A 58 -5.18 -4.50 6.61
C TYR A 58 -3.66 -4.68 6.38
N PRO A 59 -3.26 -5.35 5.28
CA PRO A 59 -1.85 -5.72 5.03
C PRO A 59 -0.93 -4.51 4.80
N ASP A 60 -1.50 -3.37 4.38
CA ASP A 60 -0.74 -2.14 4.10
C ASP A 60 -0.48 -1.29 5.37
N ILE A 61 -1.11 -1.62 6.50
CA ILE A 61 -0.94 -0.89 7.76
C ILE A 61 0.16 -1.54 8.58
N CYS A 62 1.17 -0.75 8.97
CA CYS A 62 2.23 -1.23 9.84
C CYS A 62 1.66 -1.61 11.21
N MET A 63 2.01 -2.79 11.72
CA MET A 63 1.60 -3.25 13.04
C MET A 63 2.75 -3.27 14.02
N ILE A 64 2.51 -2.72 15.21
CA ILE A 64 3.42 -2.73 16.35
C ILE A 64 2.71 -3.38 17.53
N ILE A 65 3.29 -4.41 18.09
CA ILE A 65 2.79 -5.08 19.30
C ILE A 65 3.63 -4.69 20.50
N LEU A 66 2.99 -4.21 21.55
CA LEU A 66 3.63 -3.89 22.81
C LEU A 66 3.38 -5.04 23.80
N VAL A 67 4.45 -5.71 24.23
CA VAL A 67 4.35 -6.90 25.10
C VAL A 67 5.31 -6.85 26.27
N ALA A 68 5.05 -7.61 27.35
CA ALA A 68 6.04 -7.80 28.39
C ALA A 68 7.24 -8.61 27.85
N HIS A 69 8.45 -8.26 28.29
CA HIS A 69 9.72 -8.83 27.79
C HIS A 69 9.73 -10.37 27.73
N GLN A 70 9.14 -11.01 28.72
CA GLN A 70 9.08 -12.47 28.84
C GLN A 70 8.29 -13.18 27.72
N TYR A 71 7.50 -12.46 26.92
CA TYR A 71 6.68 -13.03 25.85
C TYR A 71 7.24 -12.78 24.44
N ILE A 72 8.37 -12.07 24.33
CA ILE A 72 8.93 -11.67 23.03
C ILE A 72 9.21 -12.90 22.16
N ASP A 73 9.99 -13.86 22.67
CA ASP A 73 10.44 -15.01 21.88
C ASP A 73 9.22 -15.83 21.39
N LYS A 74 8.24 -16.07 22.28
CA LYS A 74 7.02 -16.81 21.94
C LYS A 74 6.20 -16.13 20.84
N ILE A 75 6.14 -14.80 20.84
CA ILE A 75 5.40 -14.04 19.81
C ILE A 75 6.20 -13.98 18.53
N GLN A 76 7.50 -13.76 18.63
CA GLN A 76 8.37 -13.64 17.46
C GLN A 76 8.29 -14.88 16.57
N GLU A 77 8.26 -16.08 17.15
CA GLU A 77 8.04 -17.32 16.40
C GLU A 77 6.71 -17.34 15.64
N GLN A 78 5.66 -16.73 16.20
CA GLN A 78 4.32 -16.73 15.59
C GLN A 78 4.15 -15.69 14.47
N ILE A 79 4.93 -14.62 14.49
CA ILE A 79 4.80 -13.50 13.53
C ILE A 79 5.99 -13.40 12.57
N GLU A 80 6.88 -14.38 12.57
CA GLU A 80 8.03 -14.41 11.68
C GLU A 80 7.59 -14.28 10.21
N GLY A 81 8.24 -13.40 9.47
CA GLY A 81 7.93 -13.13 8.07
C GLY A 81 6.71 -12.26 7.80
N LEU A 82 5.92 -11.88 8.82
CA LEU A 82 4.71 -11.06 8.63
C LEU A 82 4.98 -9.54 8.62
N GLY A 83 6.20 -9.10 8.94
CA GLY A 83 6.51 -7.67 9.01
C GLY A 83 5.84 -6.94 10.20
N ILE A 84 5.37 -7.68 11.20
CA ILE A 84 4.83 -7.14 12.46
C ILE A 84 6.00 -6.84 13.40
N LEU A 85 5.99 -5.66 14.01
CA LEU A 85 7.06 -5.22 14.89
C LEU A 85 6.71 -5.46 16.36
N ILE A 86 7.69 -5.90 17.17
CA ILE A 86 7.51 -6.13 18.60
C ILE A 86 8.32 -5.10 19.39
N VAL A 87 7.71 -4.55 20.42
CA VAL A 87 8.38 -3.65 21.38
C VAL A 87 8.13 -4.14 22.80
N ALA A 88 9.21 -4.35 23.53
CA ALA A 88 9.18 -4.78 24.92
C ALA A 88 8.68 -3.70 25.88
N LYS A 89 7.87 -4.09 26.86
CA LYS A 89 7.58 -3.26 28.05
C LYS A 89 8.57 -3.60 29.18
N PRO A 90 8.99 -2.61 29.98
CA PRO A 90 8.57 -1.21 30.02
C PRO A 90 9.14 -0.38 28.89
N LEU A 91 8.32 0.53 28.32
CA LEU A 91 8.73 1.40 27.23
C LEU A 91 9.67 2.49 27.72
N GLN A 92 10.91 2.50 27.21
CA GLN A 92 11.84 3.61 27.39
C GLN A 92 11.50 4.73 26.40
N ARG A 93 11.26 5.94 26.92
CA ARG A 93 10.73 7.06 26.13
C ARG A 93 11.57 7.38 24.88
N ASP A 94 12.88 7.48 25.04
CA ASP A 94 13.76 7.90 23.95
C ASP A 94 13.92 6.80 22.89
N ILE A 95 14.01 5.55 23.32
CA ILE A 95 14.05 4.38 22.42
C ILE A 95 12.74 4.27 21.64
N PHE A 96 11.61 4.41 22.32
CA PHE A 96 10.31 4.35 21.67
C PHE A 96 10.10 5.51 20.68
N LYS A 97 10.62 6.69 21.01
CA LYS A 97 10.64 7.83 20.09
C LYS A 97 11.43 7.54 18.82
N GLN A 98 12.66 7.05 18.94
CA GLN A 98 13.49 6.69 17.80
C GLN A 98 12.81 5.61 16.94
N PHE A 99 12.21 4.63 17.59
CA PHE A 99 11.48 3.56 16.92
C PHE A 99 10.29 4.08 16.12
N LEU A 100 9.44 4.96 16.69
CA LEU A 100 8.32 5.56 15.95
C LEU A 100 8.81 6.44 14.79
N THR A 101 9.90 7.15 14.95
CA THR A 101 10.52 7.94 13.87
C THR A 101 10.98 7.02 12.73
N PHE A 102 11.63 5.90 13.06
CA PHE A 102 12.03 4.89 12.09
C PHE A 102 10.83 4.32 11.33
N VAL A 103 9.77 3.92 12.04
CA VAL A 103 8.54 3.38 11.45
C VAL A 103 7.89 4.41 10.52
N SER A 104 7.81 5.66 10.91
CA SER A 104 7.25 6.74 10.08
C SER A 104 8.03 6.92 8.78
N ASN A 105 9.36 6.96 8.86
CA ASN A 105 10.23 7.04 7.68
C ASN A 105 10.09 5.81 6.78
N TYR A 106 10.06 4.62 7.36
CA TYR A 106 9.86 3.37 6.62
C TYR A 106 8.53 3.37 5.86
N GLN A 107 7.43 3.76 6.50
CA GLN A 107 6.12 3.88 5.86
C GLN A 107 6.13 4.89 4.70
N CYS A 108 6.79 6.02 4.86
CA CYS A 108 6.96 7.00 3.78
C CYS A 108 7.68 6.39 2.58
N HIS A 109 8.78 5.67 2.81
CA HIS A 109 9.51 4.96 1.76
C HIS A 109 8.65 3.88 1.08
N MET A 110 7.92 3.07 1.84
CA MET A 110 7.05 2.03 1.28
C MET A 110 5.94 2.60 0.40
N LYS A 111 5.30 3.69 0.82
CA LYS A 111 4.31 4.40 0.00
C LYS A 111 4.92 4.92 -1.31
N ASN A 112 6.12 5.46 -1.26
CA ASN A 112 6.82 5.91 -2.46
C ASN A 112 7.15 4.74 -3.42
N TYR A 113 7.60 3.61 -2.91
CA TYR A 113 7.82 2.39 -3.71
C TYR A 113 6.53 1.89 -4.35
N GLN A 114 5.44 1.82 -3.60
CA GLN A 114 4.14 1.41 -4.14
C GLN A 114 3.65 2.36 -5.24
N MET A 115 3.83 3.67 -5.08
CA MET A 115 3.50 4.65 -6.13
C MET A 115 4.36 4.46 -7.39
N GLN A 116 5.65 4.25 -7.24
CA GLN A 116 6.55 3.98 -8.36
C GLN A 116 6.17 2.67 -9.08
N GLN A 117 5.87 1.61 -8.34
CA GLN A 117 5.43 0.33 -8.89
C GLN A 117 4.12 0.48 -9.68
N LYS A 118 3.13 1.18 -9.13
CA LYS A 118 1.87 1.49 -9.85
C LYS A 118 2.11 2.26 -11.14
N LYS A 119 3.03 3.24 -11.11
CA LYS A 119 3.41 4.02 -12.30
C LYS A 119 4.04 3.13 -13.37
N LEU A 120 4.97 2.26 -12.99
CA LEU A 120 5.62 1.31 -13.91
C LEU A 120 4.63 0.33 -14.52
N LEU A 121 3.73 -0.26 -13.72
CA LEU A 121 2.69 -1.17 -14.21
C LEU A 121 1.76 -0.47 -15.20
N LYS A 122 1.40 0.79 -14.93
CA LYS A 122 0.62 1.61 -15.86
C LYS A 122 1.36 1.84 -17.18
N GLN A 123 2.65 2.19 -17.14
CA GLN A 123 3.46 2.36 -18.35
C GLN A 123 3.55 1.08 -19.17
N ILE A 124 3.77 -0.07 -18.53
CA ILE A 124 3.79 -1.38 -19.20
C ILE A 124 2.43 -1.66 -19.87
N SER A 125 1.32 -1.39 -19.17
CA SER A 125 -0.02 -1.56 -19.74
C SER A 125 -0.25 -0.65 -20.94
N GLU A 126 0.13 0.62 -20.85
CA GLU A 126 0.03 1.57 -21.96
C GLU A 126 0.89 1.17 -23.16
N MET A 127 2.12 0.67 -22.93
CA MET A 127 2.98 0.14 -23.99
C MET A 127 2.35 -1.07 -24.70
N LYS A 128 1.78 -2.01 -23.94
CA LYS A 128 1.08 -3.18 -24.51
C LYS A 128 -0.10 -2.75 -25.39
N GLN A 129 -0.92 -1.81 -24.90
CA GLN A 129 -2.05 -1.29 -25.68
C GLN A 129 -1.57 -0.56 -26.95
N PHE A 130 -0.50 0.22 -26.84
CA PHE A 130 0.09 0.91 -28.00
C PHE A 130 0.59 -0.06 -29.05
N TYR A 131 1.25 -1.14 -28.64
CA TYR A 131 1.70 -2.20 -29.53
C TYR A 131 0.51 -2.90 -30.19
N LEU A 132 -0.51 -3.26 -29.45
CA LEU A 132 -1.74 -3.87 -29.98
C LEU A 132 -2.40 -2.99 -31.03
N ALA A 133 -2.56 -1.69 -30.71
CA ALA A 133 -3.14 -0.75 -31.68
C ALA A 133 -2.32 -0.66 -32.98
N LYS A 134 -0.99 -0.72 -32.92
CA LYS A 134 -0.13 -0.78 -34.14
C LYS A 134 -0.41 -2.06 -34.92
N CYS A 135 -0.45 -3.23 -34.26
CA CYS A 135 -0.75 -4.48 -34.93
C CYS A 135 -2.10 -4.42 -35.65
N LEU A 136 -3.14 -3.92 -35.00
CA LEU A 136 -4.47 -3.78 -35.58
C LEU A 136 -4.48 -2.87 -36.81
N LEU A 137 -3.73 -1.76 -36.79
CA LEU A 137 -3.58 -0.87 -37.96
C LEU A 137 -2.79 -1.55 -39.10
N MET A 138 -1.77 -2.34 -38.76
CA MET A 138 -1.00 -3.09 -39.76
C MET A 138 -1.85 -4.15 -40.43
N GLU A 139 -2.66 -4.88 -39.69
CA GLU A 139 -3.52 -5.97 -40.18
C GLU A 139 -4.73 -5.45 -40.98
N ASN A 140 -5.40 -4.42 -40.48
CA ASN A 140 -6.68 -3.97 -41.05
C ASN A 140 -6.52 -2.83 -42.07
N GLU A 141 -5.50 -1.96 -41.91
CA GLU A 141 -5.29 -0.80 -42.79
C GLU A 141 -4.03 -0.97 -43.69
N TYR A 142 -3.38 -2.15 -43.63
CA TYR A 142 -2.18 -2.48 -44.41
C TYR A 142 -1.02 -1.49 -44.24
N MET A 143 -0.90 -0.91 -43.05
CA MET A 143 0.17 0.04 -42.72
C MET A 143 1.46 -0.70 -42.36
N SER A 144 2.61 -0.10 -42.65
CA SER A 144 3.86 -0.52 -42.01
C SER A 144 3.88 -0.11 -40.55
N GLU A 145 4.73 -0.74 -39.74
CA GLU A 145 4.88 -0.39 -38.32
C GLU A 145 5.18 1.11 -38.12
N SER A 146 6.06 1.67 -38.95
CA SER A 146 6.40 3.10 -38.92
C SER A 146 5.20 3.99 -39.26
N MET A 147 4.40 3.59 -40.23
CA MET A 147 3.18 4.33 -40.61
C MET A 147 2.13 4.27 -39.51
N ALA A 148 1.91 3.10 -38.89
CA ALA A 148 0.98 2.95 -37.78
C ALA A 148 1.40 3.77 -36.56
N HIS A 149 2.69 3.79 -36.24
CA HIS A 149 3.23 4.64 -35.16
C HIS A 149 2.95 6.12 -35.45
N HIS A 150 3.32 6.59 -36.63
CA HIS A 150 3.14 7.98 -37.01
C HIS A 150 1.66 8.40 -37.10
N TYR A 151 0.80 7.49 -37.53
CA TYR A 151 -0.66 7.69 -37.55
C TYR A 151 -1.19 7.99 -36.14
N ILE A 152 -0.84 7.18 -35.14
CA ILE A 152 -1.28 7.37 -33.76
C ILE A 152 -0.79 8.71 -33.21
N GLU A 153 0.45 9.09 -33.49
CA GLU A 153 1.01 10.37 -33.06
C GLU A 153 0.30 11.56 -33.71
N LYS A 154 0.10 11.51 -35.01
CA LYS A 154 -0.55 12.55 -35.77
C LYS A 154 -2.00 12.77 -35.33
N GLU A 155 -2.75 11.67 -35.14
CA GLU A 155 -4.13 11.74 -34.65
C GLU A 155 -4.22 12.32 -33.23
N ALA A 156 -3.30 11.94 -32.34
CA ALA A 156 -3.24 12.51 -30.99
C ALA A 156 -2.97 14.04 -31.02
N MET A 157 -2.11 14.50 -31.93
CA MET A 157 -1.84 15.91 -32.11
C MET A 157 -3.04 16.65 -32.74
N ASN A 158 -3.65 16.11 -33.77
CA ASN A 158 -4.80 16.68 -34.46
C ASN A 158 -5.99 16.88 -33.51
N GLN A 159 -6.29 15.87 -32.71
CA GLN A 159 -7.39 15.87 -31.74
C GLN A 159 -7.03 16.53 -30.41
N ARG A 160 -5.75 16.89 -30.18
CA ARG A 160 -5.24 17.44 -28.91
C ARG A 160 -5.55 16.57 -27.71
N VAL A 161 -5.43 15.27 -27.87
CA VAL A 161 -5.67 14.27 -26.81
C VAL A 161 -4.40 13.46 -26.55
N PRO A 162 -4.28 12.83 -25.35
CA PRO A 162 -3.18 11.89 -25.08
C PRO A 162 -3.16 10.74 -26.09
N LYS A 163 -1.98 10.25 -26.48
CA LYS A 163 -1.80 9.12 -27.41
C LYS A 163 -2.60 7.88 -26.97
N ILE A 164 -2.69 7.63 -25.67
CA ILE A 164 -3.42 6.50 -25.11
C ILE A 164 -4.94 6.55 -25.44
N THR A 165 -5.51 7.73 -25.61
CA THR A 165 -6.91 7.90 -26.03
C THR A 165 -7.11 7.40 -27.45
N ILE A 166 -6.24 7.78 -28.38
CA ILE A 166 -6.26 7.29 -29.76
C ILE A 166 -6.07 5.79 -29.82
N VAL A 167 -5.10 5.28 -29.05
CA VAL A 167 -4.84 3.84 -28.91
C VAL A 167 -6.11 3.07 -28.50
N LYS A 168 -6.80 3.53 -27.47
CA LYS A 168 -8.05 2.91 -27.02
C LYS A 168 -9.16 2.97 -28.08
N ASN A 169 -9.27 4.08 -28.81
CA ASN A 169 -10.24 4.23 -29.89
C ASN A 169 -9.98 3.21 -31.02
N ILE A 170 -8.70 3.02 -31.37
CA ILE A 170 -8.30 2.04 -32.37
C ILE A 170 -8.64 0.62 -31.92
N ILE A 171 -8.25 0.25 -30.69
CA ILE A 171 -8.55 -1.06 -30.13
C ILE A 171 -10.06 -1.31 -30.13
N ASN A 172 -10.84 -0.35 -29.62
CA ASN A 172 -12.30 -0.46 -29.56
C ASN A 172 -12.96 -0.55 -30.97
N LYS A 173 -12.35 0.03 -31.98
CA LYS A 173 -12.85 -0.03 -33.36
C LYS A 173 -12.74 -1.45 -33.93
N TYR A 174 -11.62 -2.13 -33.68
CA TYR A 174 -11.30 -3.42 -34.30
C TYR A 174 -11.55 -4.64 -33.41
N GLU A 175 -11.80 -4.50 -32.13
CA GLU A 175 -12.22 -5.62 -31.24
C GLU A 175 -13.75 -5.82 -31.19
N ARG A 176 -14.53 -4.95 -31.83
CA ARG A 176 -16.00 -5.06 -31.89
C ARG A 176 -16.52 -5.77 -33.15
N ASP A 177 -15.65 -6.10 -34.06
CA ASP A 177 -15.92 -6.91 -35.26
C ASP A 177 -15.35 -8.33 -35.07
#